data_da1a6adfc5925cd667f7036a8aae471c
#
_entry.id   da1a6adfc5925cd667f7036a8aae471c
#
_cell.length_a   1.000
_cell.length_b   1.000
_cell.length_c   1.000
_cell.angle_alpha   90.00
_cell.angle_beta   90.00
_cell.angle_gamma   90.00
#
_symmetry.space_group_name_H-M   'P 1'
#
loop_
_entity.id
_entity.type
_entity.pdbx_description
1 polymer ?
#
loop_
_entity_poly.entity_id
_entity_poly.type
_entity_poly.pdbx_seq_one_letter_code
_entity_poly.pdbx_strand_id
1 'polypeptide(L)'
;GNDNTSATPEVLVAIGELATSIGAADITEIEFVSTAFDKSDGGNIDMLVRFNEPVTVTGTPQFLVTNNTSSSRNVTCDYLSGSGTNELTFRKVTAAGNAATNASDVLKVVANPVSLNSGTIKDTGSNTASTITSSVAIGTAAGTLTVAA
;
A
#
# COMPACT_ATOMS: atom_id res chain seq x y z
N GLY A 1 35.66 -20.18 40.82
CA GLY A 1 34.87 -20.55 39.64
C GLY A 1 33.61 -19.76 39.61
N ASN A 2 33.22 -19.37 38.48
CA ASN A 2 31.92 -18.70 38.28
C ASN A 2 30.84 -19.78 38.19
N ASP A 3 30.12 -19.97 39.26
CA ASP A 3 29.01 -20.93 39.31
C ASP A 3 27.67 -20.34 38.81
N ASN A 4 27.73 -19.24 38.10
CA ASN A 4 26.50 -18.65 37.53
C ASN A 4 26.02 -19.43 36.30
N THR A 5 25.64 -20.67 36.56
CA THR A 5 25.09 -21.56 35.54
C THR A 5 23.62 -21.31 35.22
N SER A 6 22.96 -20.44 35.99
CA SER A 6 21.54 -20.20 35.86
C SER A 6 21.18 -18.99 35.00
N ALA A 7 22.12 -18.08 34.73
CA ALA A 7 21.80 -16.87 34.01
C ALA A 7 21.89 -16.99 32.46
N THR A 8 22.77 -17.88 32.00
CA THR A 8 23.03 -18.02 30.56
C THR A 8 21.93 -18.75 29.76
N PRO A 9 21.25 -19.77 30.31
CA PRO A 9 20.19 -20.46 29.59
C PRO A 9 18.96 -19.60 29.32
N GLU A 10 18.63 -18.69 30.23
CA GLU A 10 17.45 -17.85 30.13
C GLU A 10 17.51 -16.88 28.93
N VAL A 11 18.70 -16.31 28.69
CA VAL A 11 18.91 -15.39 27.55
C VAL A 11 18.81 -16.11 26.23
N LEU A 12 19.28 -17.35 26.12
CA LEU A 12 19.24 -18.15 24.91
C LEU A 12 17.82 -18.61 24.58
N VAL A 13 17.02 -18.93 25.61
CA VAL A 13 15.60 -19.28 25.42
C VAL A 13 14.80 -18.08 24.93
N ALA A 14 15.02 -16.89 25.50
CA ALA A 14 14.36 -15.67 25.07
C ALA A 14 14.67 -15.32 23.60
N ILE A 15 15.89 -15.54 23.12
CA ILE A 15 16.28 -15.32 21.74
C ILE A 15 15.65 -16.36 20.79
N GLY A 16 15.52 -17.60 21.24
CA GLY A 16 14.93 -18.68 20.45
C GLY A 16 13.42 -18.55 20.25
N GLU A 17 12.75 -17.76 21.07
CA GLU A 17 11.30 -17.53 21.01
C GLU A 17 10.92 -16.18 20.39
N LEU A 18 11.88 -15.43 19.86
CA LEU A 18 11.57 -14.22 19.11
C LEU A 18 10.68 -14.58 17.92
N ALA A 19 9.47 -14.06 17.94
CA ALA A 19 8.54 -14.23 16.84
C ALA A 19 9.17 -13.77 15.53
N THR A 20 9.07 -14.59 14.51
CA THR A 20 9.53 -14.25 13.16
C THR A 20 8.52 -13.34 12.44
N SER A 21 7.37 -13.08 13.04
CA SER A 21 6.30 -12.20 12.58
C SER A 21 5.71 -11.47 13.79
N ILE A 22 5.47 -10.18 13.65
CA ILE A 22 4.86 -9.33 14.68
C ILE A 22 3.33 -9.34 14.65
N GLY A 23 2.72 -10.22 13.90
CA GLY A 23 1.26 -10.38 13.79
C GLY A 23 0.73 -10.09 12.39
N ALA A 24 -0.33 -9.32 12.29
CA ALA A 24 -0.86 -8.88 10.99
C ALA A 24 0.05 -7.78 10.42
N ALA A 25 0.36 -7.86 9.13
CA ALA A 25 1.09 -6.80 8.44
C ALA A 25 0.24 -5.52 8.38
N ASP A 26 0.86 -4.38 8.67
CA ASP A 26 0.23 -3.05 8.70
C ASP A 26 0.79 -2.15 7.59
N ILE A 27 -0.07 -1.27 7.03
CA ILE A 27 0.38 -0.25 6.08
C ILE A 27 1.22 0.80 6.83
N THR A 28 2.45 1.02 6.35
CA THR A 28 3.40 2.00 6.90
C THR A 28 3.56 3.23 6.01
N GLU A 29 3.42 3.07 4.69
CA GLU A 29 3.65 4.13 3.72
C GLU A 29 2.80 3.94 2.47
N ILE A 30 2.45 5.06 1.85
CA ILE A 30 1.78 5.12 0.55
C ILE A 30 2.48 6.19 -0.28
N GLU A 31 2.73 5.91 -1.56
CA GLU A 31 3.40 6.83 -2.48
C GLU A 31 2.74 6.86 -3.86
N PHE A 32 2.73 8.03 -4.50
CA PHE A 32 2.58 8.12 -5.94
C PHE A 32 3.90 7.72 -6.62
N VAL A 33 3.90 6.65 -7.39
CA VAL A 33 5.03 6.27 -8.25
C VAL A 33 5.03 7.16 -9.50
N SER A 34 3.84 7.46 -10.03
CA SER A 34 3.69 8.42 -11.12
C SER A 34 3.92 9.85 -10.60
N THR A 35 4.93 10.52 -11.12
CA THR A 35 5.28 11.90 -10.75
C THR A 35 4.65 12.94 -11.67
N ALA A 36 4.15 12.52 -12.83
CA ALA A 36 3.43 13.34 -13.81
C ALA A 36 2.37 12.51 -14.51
N PHE A 37 1.26 13.11 -14.87
CA PHE A 37 0.22 12.50 -15.68
C PHE A 37 -0.41 13.57 -16.58
N ASP A 38 -0.44 13.29 -17.88
CA ASP A 38 -1.04 14.16 -18.90
C ASP A 38 -2.32 13.49 -19.42
N LYS A 39 -3.43 14.21 -19.37
CA LYS A 39 -4.72 13.71 -19.84
C LYS A 39 -4.74 13.48 -21.35
N SER A 40 -4.08 14.33 -22.11
CA SER A 40 -4.10 14.25 -23.59
C SER A 40 -3.34 13.04 -24.10
N ASP A 41 -2.27 12.66 -23.43
CA ASP A 41 -1.43 11.50 -23.76
C ASP A 41 -1.96 10.20 -23.16
N GLY A 42 -2.64 10.29 -22.03
CA GLY A 42 -2.99 9.11 -21.22
C GLY A 42 -1.77 8.52 -20.50
N GLY A 43 -1.84 7.26 -20.15
CA GLY A 43 -0.75 6.56 -19.47
C GLY A 43 -1.17 5.86 -18.20
N ASN A 44 -0.22 5.69 -17.29
CA ASN A 44 -0.44 4.96 -16.05
C ASN A 44 -0.44 5.91 -14.85
N ILE A 45 -1.37 5.68 -13.93
CA ILE A 45 -1.34 6.22 -12.58
C ILE A 45 -0.99 5.07 -11.66
N ASP A 46 0.21 5.11 -11.09
CA ASP A 46 0.77 4.05 -10.27
C ASP A 46 0.89 4.50 -8.82
N MET A 47 0.44 3.62 -7.92
CA MET A 47 0.53 3.77 -6.49
C MET A 47 1.34 2.64 -5.88
N LEU A 48 2.16 2.96 -4.89
CA LEU A 48 2.89 1.99 -4.06
C LEU A 48 2.33 2.02 -2.65
N VAL A 49 2.11 0.85 -2.09
CA VAL A 49 1.71 0.66 -0.69
C VAL A 49 2.75 -0.21 -0.02
N ARG A 50 3.38 0.30 1.05
CA ARG A 50 4.34 -0.45 1.86
C ARG A 50 3.72 -0.95 3.15
N PHE A 51 4.07 -2.17 3.48
CA PHE A 51 3.73 -2.83 4.74
C PHE A 51 4.99 -2.99 5.59
N ASN A 52 4.81 -3.16 6.90
CA ASN A 52 5.91 -3.48 7.82
C ASN A 52 6.48 -4.89 7.63
N GLU A 53 5.73 -5.80 6.98
CA GLU A 53 6.10 -7.20 6.72
C GLU A 53 5.64 -7.62 5.31
N PRO A 54 6.23 -8.70 4.73
CA PRO A 54 5.78 -9.24 3.46
C PRO A 54 4.33 -9.71 3.51
N VAL A 55 3.59 -9.45 2.42
CA VAL A 55 2.17 -9.82 2.30
C VAL A 55 1.89 -10.65 1.06
N THR A 56 0.97 -11.60 1.20
CA THR A 56 0.48 -12.44 0.10
C THR A 56 -0.88 -11.93 -0.37
N VAL A 57 -1.01 -11.71 -1.66
CA VAL A 57 -2.22 -11.18 -2.29
C VAL A 57 -2.93 -12.27 -3.09
N THR A 58 -4.25 -12.34 -2.98
CA THR A 58 -5.12 -13.11 -3.89
C THR A 58 -6.20 -12.21 -4.47
N GLY A 59 -6.66 -12.53 -5.67
CA GLY A 59 -7.65 -11.71 -6.37
C GLY A 59 -7.06 -10.39 -6.84
N THR A 60 -7.91 -9.37 -6.95
CA THR A 60 -7.53 -8.05 -7.43
C THR A 60 -8.01 -6.96 -6.45
N PRO A 61 -7.32 -6.79 -5.30
CA PRO A 61 -7.55 -5.64 -4.44
C PRO A 61 -7.41 -4.33 -5.21
N GLN A 62 -8.05 -3.28 -4.72
CA GLN A 62 -8.09 -1.98 -5.38
C GLN A 62 -7.60 -0.88 -4.47
N PHE A 63 -7.08 0.17 -5.08
CA PHE A 63 -6.63 1.39 -4.41
C PHE A 63 -7.38 2.60 -4.97
N LEU A 64 -8.02 3.38 -4.10
CA LEU A 64 -8.76 4.56 -4.47
C LEU A 64 -7.89 5.82 -4.36
N VAL A 65 -7.64 6.47 -5.49
CA VAL A 65 -7.08 7.82 -5.58
C VAL A 65 -8.23 8.80 -5.69
N THR A 66 -8.33 9.74 -4.77
CA THR A 66 -9.40 10.74 -4.76
C THR A 66 -9.01 11.96 -5.59
N ASN A 67 -9.99 12.49 -6.31
CA ASN A 67 -9.85 13.73 -7.05
C ASN A 67 -10.36 14.90 -6.20
N ASN A 68 -9.50 15.86 -5.92
CA ASN A 68 -9.84 17.01 -5.08
C ASN A 68 -10.84 17.97 -5.73
N THR A 69 -10.93 17.94 -7.06
CA THR A 69 -11.81 18.81 -7.84
C THR A 69 -13.22 18.24 -7.96
N SER A 70 -13.34 16.90 -8.14
CA SER A 70 -14.62 16.23 -8.26
C SER A 70 -14.54 14.76 -7.87
N SER A 71 -15.37 14.34 -6.93
CA SER A 71 -15.44 12.93 -6.49
C SER A 71 -15.93 11.98 -7.59
N SER A 72 -16.66 12.49 -8.60
CA SER A 72 -17.06 11.68 -9.75
C SER A 72 -15.88 11.30 -10.66
N ARG A 73 -14.72 11.91 -10.48
CA ARG A 73 -13.48 11.64 -11.21
C ARG A 73 -12.39 11.00 -10.33
N ASN A 74 -12.80 10.33 -9.26
CA ASN A 74 -11.87 9.49 -8.52
C ASN A 74 -11.30 8.39 -9.43
N VAL A 75 -10.06 7.99 -9.15
CA VAL A 75 -9.35 6.98 -9.93
C VAL A 75 -9.20 5.72 -9.09
N THR A 76 -9.71 4.60 -9.59
CA THR A 76 -9.51 3.29 -8.97
C THR A 76 -8.39 2.57 -9.68
N CYS A 77 -7.31 2.28 -8.96
CA CYS A 77 -6.17 1.51 -9.44
C CYS A 77 -6.36 0.04 -9.01
N ASP A 78 -6.15 -0.89 -9.93
CA ASP A 78 -6.20 -2.32 -9.63
C ASP A 78 -4.82 -2.82 -9.19
N TYR A 79 -4.80 -3.84 -8.35
CA TYR A 79 -3.57 -4.51 -7.95
C TYR A 79 -2.81 -5.01 -9.17
N LEU A 80 -1.52 -4.70 -9.24
CA LEU A 80 -0.63 -5.08 -10.34
C LEU A 80 0.36 -6.15 -9.93
N SER A 81 1.10 -5.94 -8.84
CA SER A 81 2.22 -6.80 -8.45
C SER A 81 2.68 -6.58 -7.00
N GLY A 82 3.59 -7.44 -6.53
CA GLY A 82 4.26 -7.30 -5.23
C GLY A 82 3.90 -8.39 -4.21
N SER A 83 3.01 -9.34 -4.54
CA SER A 83 2.70 -10.46 -3.64
C SER A 83 3.96 -11.23 -3.24
N GLY A 84 4.09 -11.52 -1.94
CA GLY A 84 5.28 -12.14 -1.36
C GLY A 84 6.35 -11.14 -0.92
N THR A 85 6.12 -9.85 -1.10
CA THR A 85 6.99 -8.75 -0.63
C THR A 85 6.22 -7.81 0.30
N ASN A 86 6.90 -6.84 0.89
CA ASN A 86 6.29 -5.79 1.70
C ASN A 86 5.82 -4.57 0.86
N GLU A 87 5.93 -4.63 -0.47
CA GLU A 87 5.54 -3.54 -1.36
C GLU A 87 4.53 -4.03 -2.40
N LEU A 88 3.35 -3.40 -2.43
CA LEU A 88 2.31 -3.69 -3.42
C LEU A 88 2.16 -2.51 -4.38
N THR A 89 2.16 -2.81 -5.68
CA THR A 89 1.90 -1.83 -6.72
C THR A 89 0.46 -1.94 -7.22
N PHE A 90 -0.20 -0.79 -7.34
CA PHE A 90 -1.53 -0.65 -7.93
C PHE A 90 -1.44 0.27 -9.15
N ARG A 91 -2.19 -0.04 -10.20
CA ARG A 91 -2.14 0.68 -11.47
C ARG A 91 -3.52 0.98 -12.03
N LYS A 92 -3.68 2.19 -12.52
CA LYS A 92 -4.74 2.55 -13.47
C LYS A 92 -4.12 2.88 -14.82
N VAL A 93 -4.51 2.14 -15.85
CA VAL A 93 -4.19 2.50 -17.24
C VAL A 93 -5.31 3.40 -17.76
N THR A 94 -4.97 4.54 -18.34
CA THR A 94 -5.90 5.48 -18.93
C THR A 94 -5.55 5.75 -20.39
N ALA A 95 -6.56 5.78 -21.25
CA ALA A 95 -6.38 6.16 -22.64
C ALA A 95 -6.17 7.67 -22.80
N ALA A 96 -5.56 8.08 -23.89
CA ALA A 96 -5.44 9.47 -24.29
C ALA A 96 -6.84 10.14 -24.35
N GLY A 97 -6.94 11.37 -23.86
CA GLY A 97 -8.18 12.12 -23.86
C GLY A 97 -9.27 11.54 -22.95
N ASN A 98 -8.92 10.70 -21.95
CA ASN A 98 -9.89 10.03 -21.07
C ASN A 98 -10.77 11.02 -20.29
N ALA A 99 -11.99 10.58 -19.92
CA ALA A 99 -12.95 11.35 -19.15
C ALA A 99 -12.78 11.20 -17.61
N ALA A 100 -11.91 10.29 -17.17
CA ALA A 100 -11.73 10.00 -15.74
C ALA A 100 -10.99 11.14 -15.00
N THR A 101 -10.21 11.94 -15.73
CA THR A 101 -9.50 13.11 -15.20
C THR A 101 -9.68 14.30 -16.14
N ASN A 102 -9.52 15.50 -15.62
CA ASN A 102 -9.44 16.74 -16.39
C ASN A 102 -8.14 17.46 -16.10
N ALA A 103 -7.72 18.33 -17.01
CA ALA A 103 -6.60 19.24 -16.78
C ALA A 103 -6.78 20.01 -15.46
N SER A 104 -5.73 20.15 -14.71
CA SER A 104 -5.69 20.79 -13.38
C SER A 104 -6.43 20.05 -12.27
N ASP A 105 -6.93 18.84 -12.52
CA ASP A 105 -7.38 17.97 -11.42
C ASP A 105 -6.20 17.65 -10.49
N VAL A 106 -6.46 17.65 -9.20
CA VAL A 106 -5.47 17.28 -8.19
C VAL A 106 -5.87 15.95 -7.58
N LEU A 107 -5.10 14.94 -7.87
CA LEU A 107 -5.22 13.59 -7.32
C LEU A 107 -4.48 13.51 -5.99
N LYS A 108 -5.11 12.91 -4.99
CA LYS A 108 -4.57 12.74 -3.64
C LYS A 108 -5.03 11.44 -2.99
N VAL A 109 -4.37 11.06 -1.93
CA VAL A 109 -4.74 9.91 -1.11
C VAL A 109 -5.43 10.40 0.16
N VAL A 110 -6.52 9.75 0.53
CA VAL A 110 -7.21 9.94 1.82
C VAL A 110 -7.01 8.71 2.72
N ALA A 111 -7.56 8.72 3.93
CA ALA A 111 -7.52 7.54 4.79
C ALA A 111 -8.22 6.33 4.14
N ASN A 112 -7.70 5.14 4.43
CA ASN A 112 -8.28 3.85 4.03
C ASN A 112 -8.50 3.69 2.51
N PRO A 113 -7.47 3.94 1.66
CA PRO A 113 -7.65 3.89 0.21
C PRO A 113 -7.71 2.47 -0.35
N VAL A 114 -7.25 1.46 0.40
CA VAL A 114 -7.20 0.07 -0.05
C VAL A 114 -8.52 -0.64 0.23
N SER A 115 -9.05 -1.35 -0.76
CA SER A 115 -10.18 -2.26 -0.63
C SER A 115 -9.80 -3.64 -1.17
N LEU A 116 -10.35 -4.70 -0.55
CA LEU A 116 -10.03 -6.08 -0.96
C LEU A 116 -10.70 -6.50 -2.27
N ASN A 117 -11.82 -5.87 -2.65
CA ASN A 117 -12.55 -6.19 -3.89
C ASN A 117 -12.72 -7.72 -4.09
N SER A 118 -13.20 -8.42 -3.09
CA SER A 118 -13.33 -9.88 -3.01
C SER A 118 -12.00 -10.66 -3.03
N GLY A 119 -10.85 -10.00 -3.01
CA GLY A 119 -9.53 -10.60 -2.84
C GLY A 119 -9.11 -10.68 -1.37
N THR A 120 -7.84 -10.99 -1.15
CA THR A 120 -7.22 -10.96 0.19
C THR A 120 -5.84 -10.32 0.15
N ILE A 121 -5.46 -9.68 1.25
CA ILE A 121 -4.08 -9.29 1.56
C ILE A 121 -3.80 -9.86 2.93
N LYS A 122 -2.83 -10.75 3.04
CA LYS A 122 -2.49 -11.46 4.27
C LYS A 122 -1.01 -11.38 4.54
N ASP A 123 -0.64 -11.26 5.79
CA ASP A 123 0.73 -11.45 6.23
C ASP A 123 1.27 -12.81 5.75
N THR A 124 2.44 -12.81 5.11
CA THR A 124 3.01 -14.03 4.51
C THR A 124 3.50 -15.02 5.59
N GLY A 125 3.98 -14.53 6.72
CA GLY A 125 4.50 -15.36 7.79
C GLY A 125 3.40 -16.02 8.63
N SER A 126 2.41 -15.24 9.06
CA SER A 126 1.32 -15.70 9.93
C SER A 126 0.08 -16.16 9.19
N ASN A 127 -0.06 -15.85 7.89
CA ASN A 127 -1.29 -16.02 7.10
C ASN A 127 -2.52 -15.31 7.68
N THR A 128 -2.30 -14.35 8.57
CA THR A 128 -3.34 -13.50 9.15
C THR A 128 -3.73 -12.38 8.18
N ALA A 129 -4.99 -11.96 8.18
CA ALA A 129 -5.43 -10.83 7.38
C ALA A 129 -4.65 -9.57 7.78
N SER A 130 -4.06 -8.90 6.79
CA SER A 130 -3.31 -7.66 7.01
C SER A 130 -4.23 -6.50 7.36
N THR A 131 -3.73 -5.56 8.14
CA THR A 131 -4.42 -4.31 8.43
C THR A 131 -4.30 -3.39 7.23
N ILE A 132 -5.38 -3.23 6.48
CA ILE A 132 -5.42 -2.36 5.29
C ILE A 132 -5.97 -0.96 5.57
N THR A 133 -6.27 -0.66 6.83
CA THR A 133 -6.62 0.70 7.24
C THR A 133 -5.36 1.55 7.36
N SER A 134 -5.45 2.80 6.94
CA SER A 134 -4.37 3.77 7.06
C SER A 134 -4.89 5.11 7.55
N SER A 135 -4.06 5.86 8.26
CA SER A 135 -4.41 7.18 8.76
C SER A 135 -4.43 8.23 7.65
N VAL A 136 -5.08 9.35 7.91
CA VAL A 136 -5.01 10.54 7.03
C VAL A 136 -3.57 11.02 6.86
N ALA A 137 -2.73 10.89 7.90
CA ALA A 137 -1.33 11.32 7.84
C ALA A 137 -0.53 10.53 6.79
N ILE A 138 -0.72 9.19 6.71
CA ILE A 138 -0.10 8.34 5.70
C ILE A 138 -0.55 8.76 4.30
N GLY A 139 -1.86 9.00 4.10
CA GLY A 139 -2.38 9.48 2.82
C GLY A 139 -1.84 10.86 2.43
N THR A 140 -1.72 11.79 3.37
CA THR A 140 -1.15 13.13 3.12
C THR A 140 0.33 13.06 2.77
N ALA A 141 1.09 12.16 3.42
CA ALA A 141 2.51 11.96 3.14
C ALA A 141 2.77 11.47 1.70
N ALA A 142 1.81 10.78 1.08
CA ALA A 142 1.89 10.38 -0.33
C ALA A 142 1.98 11.56 -1.31
N GLY A 143 1.63 12.77 -0.87
CA GLY A 143 1.61 13.95 -1.71
C GLY A 143 0.40 14.02 -2.65
N THR A 144 0.57 14.73 -3.75
CA THR A 144 -0.48 14.96 -4.76
C THR A 144 0.10 14.82 -6.17
N LEU A 145 -0.75 14.40 -7.11
CA LEU A 145 -0.44 14.37 -8.52
C LEU A 145 -1.39 15.32 -9.28
N THR A 146 -0.84 16.36 -9.90
CA THR A 146 -1.63 17.28 -10.72
C THR A 146 -1.68 16.77 -12.15
N VAL A 147 -2.90 16.72 -12.70
CA VAL A 147 -3.16 16.29 -14.08
C VAL A 147 -2.83 17.43 -15.04
N ALA A 148 -1.93 17.19 -15.98
CA ALA A 148 -1.66 18.11 -17.10
C ALA A 148 -2.76 18.03 -18.18
N ALA A 149 -2.70 18.97 -19.12
CA ALA A 149 -3.74 19.13 -20.16
C ALA A 149 -3.54 18.16 -21.34
#